data_1e2626e1a46aa9edd77c1a56b7a95968
#
_entry.id   1e2626e1a46aa9edd77c1a56b7a95968
#
_cell.length_a   1.000
_cell.length_b   1.000
_cell.length_c   1.000
_cell.angle_alpha   90.00
_cell.angle_beta   90.00
_cell.angle_gamma   90.00
#
_symmetry.space_group_name_H-M   'P 1'
#
loop_
_entity.id
_entity.type
_entity.pdbx_description
1 polymer ?
#
loop_
_entity_poly.entity_id
_entity_poly.type
_entity_poly.pdbx_seq_one_letter_code
_entity_poly.pdbx_strand_id
1 'polypeptide(L)'
;MTLSKAENMHVNSFGNFMFTSGNGITPLNELVSPYILAPDEFRMLLLSSKHREDMFRGFDAMLVALSEMGLSDGIIILGGSFVSNESEPHDIDLIIAFSGAQQVDFDFQRYMKDPRFVNQGQIGKSFNCNLFTINCDGLEGALVLAKWVTRFTYDKKTGTMRGLVGCRFGEYITSCTS
;
A
#
# COMPACT_ATOMS: atom_id res chain seq x y z
N MET A 1 24.01 -12.16 -8.47
CA MET A 1 22.94 -12.47 -7.51
C MET A 1 22.38 -11.12 -7.10
N THR A 2 21.23 -10.72 -7.62
CA THR A 2 20.58 -9.45 -7.22
C THR A 2 19.92 -9.72 -5.87
N LEU A 3 20.38 -9.07 -4.81
CA LEU A 3 19.73 -9.11 -3.50
C LEU A 3 18.25 -8.72 -3.67
N SER A 4 17.34 -9.40 -2.99
CA SER A 4 15.93 -9.03 -3.04
C SER A 4 15.76 -7.60 -2.53
N LYS A 5 14.79 -6.86 -3.03
CA LYS A 5 14.55 -5.48 -2.58
C LYS A 5 14.27 -5.40 -1.09
N ALA A 6 13.69 -6.45 -0.50
CA ALA A 6 13.42 -6.56 0.93
C ALA A 6 14.71 -6.62 1.78
N GLU A 7 15.81 -7.16 1.25
CA GLU A 7 17.08 -7.23 1.97
C GLU A 7 17.79 -5.88 2.12
N ASN A 8 17.36 -4.86 1.37
CA ASN A 8 17.85 -3.49 1.48
C ASN A 8 17.03 -2.64 2.46
N MET A 9 16.01 -3.22 3.10
CA MET A 9 15.22 -2.53 4.10
C MET A 9 15.91 -2.56 5.47
N HIS A 10 15.89 -1.44 6.16
CA HIS A 10 16.25 -1.36 7.56
C HIS A 10 15.23 -0.52 8.33
N VAL A 11 15.24 -0.65 9.64
CA VAL A 11 14.40 0.15 10.54
C VAL A 11 15.27 1.23 11.16
N ASN A 12 14.88 2.50 11.06
CA ASN A 12 15.60 3.58 11.70
C ASN A 12 15.35 3.61 13.22
N SER A 13 16.03 4.51 13.94
CA SER A 13 15.90 4.67 15.40
C SER A 13 14.46 5.01 15.86
N PHE A 14 13.58 5.41 14.98
CA PHE A 14 12.16 5.71 15.26
C PHE A 14 11.22 4.58 14.84
N GLY A 15 11.75 3.43 14.40
CA GLY A 15 10.96 2.28 13.99
C GLY A 15 10.37 2.35 12.57
N ASN A 16 10.68 3.38 11.79
CA ASN A 16 10.18 3.51 10.43
C ASN A 16 11.01 2.68 9.44
N PHE A 17 10.33 2.05 8.49
CA PHE A 17 11.00 1.36 7.39
C PHE A 17 11.72 2.38 6.51
N MET A 18 12.99 2.09 6.29
CA MET A 18 13.88 2.86 5.42
C MET A 18 14.51 1.91 4.42
N PHE A 19 14.63 2.35 3.18
CA PHE A 19 15.26 1.57 2.14
C PHE A 19 16.54 2.27 1.71
N THR A 20 17.63 1.54 1.67
CA THR A 20 18.89 2.04 1.14
C THR A 20 19.11 1.51 -0.27
N SER A 21 19.67 2.33 -1.15
CA SER A 21 20.31 1.82 -2.35
C SER A 21 21.49 0.93 -1.95
N GLY A 22 21.72 -0.16 -2.66
CA GLY A 22 22.71 -1.20 -2.29
C GLY A 22 24.16 -0.73 -2.05
N ASN A 23 24.43 0.56 -2.09
CA ASN A 23 25.74 1.17 -1.88
C ASN A 23 25.86 1.93 -0.53
N GLY A 24 24.87 1.86 0.33
CA GLY A 24 24.92 2.49 1.67
C GLY A 24 24.91 4.01 1.70
N ILE A 25 24.94 4.67 0.55
CA ILE A 25 24.82 6.11 0.40
C ILE A 25 23.59 6.35 -0.44
N THR A 26 22.54 6.86 0.18
CA THR A 26 21.33 7.24 -0.56
C THR A 26 21.35 8.74 -0.78
N PRO A 27 21.68 9.24 -1.97
CA PRO A 27 21.33 10.60 -2.35
C PRO A 27 19.82 10.77 -2.19
N LEU A 28 19.36 11.94 -1.75
CA LEU A 28 17.92 12.24 -1.58
C LEU A 28 17.08 11.96 -2.83
N ASN A 29 17.69 11.93 -4.00
CA ASN A 29 17.09 11.64 -5.30
C ASN A 29 16.96 10.14 -5.63
N GLU A 30 17.56 9.24 -4.84
CA GLU A 30 17.44 7.78 -4.99
C GLU A 30 16.47 7.14 -3.97
N LEU A 31 15.81 7.95 -3.13
CA LEU A 31 14.69 7.49 -2.33
C LEU A 31 13.49 7.22 -3.25
N VAL A 32 13.53 6.10 -3.95
CA VAL A 32 12.44 5.63 -4.80
C VAL A 32 11.35 5.02 -3.91
N SER A 33 10.64 5.87 -3.20
CA SER A 33 9.44 5.49 -2.47
C SER A 33 8.21 5.84 -3.35
N PRO A 34 7.22 4.96 -3.50
CA PRO A 34 7.10 3.62 -2.90
C PRO A 34 7.98 2.55 -3.55
N TYR A 35 8.48 1.62 -2.72
CA TYR A 35 9.21 0.44 -3.20
C TYR A 35 8.24 -0.62 -3.67
N ILE A 36 8.22 -0.88 -4.97
CA ILE A 36 7.35 -1.89 -5.56
C ILE A 36 8.02 -3.25 -5.41
N LEU A 37 7.39 -4.12 -4.64
CA LEU A 37 7.84 -5.47 -4.30
C LEU A 37 7.02 -6.51 -5.08
N ALA A 38 7.58 -7.70 -5.26
CA ALA A 38 6.80 -8.87 -5.66
C ALA A 38 5.80 -9.25 -4.55
N PRO A 39 4.68 -9.92 -4.86
CA PRO A 39 3.65 -10.27 -3.86
C PRO A 39 4.19 -10.99 -2.62
N ASP A 40 5.07 -11.97 -2.81
CA ASP A 40 5.66 -12.75 -1.72
C ASP A 40 6.58 -11.91 -0.83
N GLU A 41 7.42 -11.06 -1.44
CA GLU A 41 8.28 -10.13 -0.70
C GLU A 41 7.45 -9.13 0.09
N PHE A 42 6.36 -8.62 -0.51
CA PHE A 42 5.44 -7.70 0.12
C PHE A 42 4.77 -8.31 1.36
N ARG A 43 4.28 -9.55 1.25
CA ARG A 43 3.71 -10.28 2.39
C ARG A 43 4.75 -10.58 3.46
N MET A 44 5.90 -11.13 3.07
CA MET A 44 6.97 -11.50 4.00
C MET A 44 7.45 -10.30 4.84
N LEU A 45 7.55 -9.11 4.21
CA LEU A 45 7.97 -7.89 4.89
C LEU A 45 6.96 -7.42 5.94
N LEU A 46 5.67 -7.56 5.67
CA LEU A 46 4.60 -6.93 6.44
C LEU A 46 4.03 -7.85 7.54
N LEU A 47 4.12 -9.17 7.40
CA LEU A 47 3.51 -10.15 8.30
C LEU A 47 4.47 -10.59 9.41
N SER A 48 4.86 -9.66 10.27
CA SER A 48 5.85 -9.90 11.35
C SER A 48 5.24 -10.32 12.68
N SER A 49 3.90 -10.34 12.82
CA SER A 49 3.21 -10.74 14.05
C SER A 49 1.81 -11.28 13.75
N LYS A 50 1.24 -12.02 14.72
CA LYS A 50 -0.12 -12.54 14.61
C LYS A 50 -1.18 -11.44 14.42
N HIS A 51 -1.02 -10.31 15.12
CA HIS A 51 -1.89 -9.15 14.96
C HIS A 51 -1.88 -8.61 13.53
N ARG A 52 -0.69 -8.48 12.95
CA ARG A 52 -0.53 -8.02 11.55
C ARG A 52 -1.13 -9.01 10.55
N GLU A 53 -0.98 -10.32 10.78
CA GLU A 53 -1.64 -11.34 9.95
C GLU A 53 -3.17 -11.23 10.00
N ASP A 54 -3.73 -10.97 11.19
CA ASP A 54 -5.19 -10.83 11.36
C ASP A 54 -5.71 -9.59 10.65
N MET A 55 -5.00 -8.47 10.72
CA MET A 55 -5.32 -7.26 9.97
C MET A 55 -5.20 -7.47 8.46
N PHE A 56 -4.16 -8.18 8.04
CA PHE A 56 -3.87 -8.42 6.64
C PHE A 56 -4.94 -9.31 5.96
N ARG A 57 -5.63 -10.16 6.71
CA ARG A 57 -6.81 -10.88 6.20
C ARG A 57 -7.94 -9.94 5.79
N GLY A 58 -8.16 -8.87 6.52
CA GLY A 58 -9.11 -7.82 6.12
C GLY A 58 -8.67 -7.10 4.84
N PHE A 59 -7.39 -6.77 4.75
CA PHE A 59 -6.79 -6.19 3.56
C PHE A 59 -6.96 -7.12 2.32
N ASP A 60 -6.65 -8.41 2.44
CA ASP A 60 -6.85 -9.39 1.38
C ASP A 60 -8.31 -9.44 0.93
N ALA A 61 -9.25 -9.55 1.89
CA ALA A 61 -10.68 -9.59 1.59
C ALA A 61 -11.17 -8.33 0.86
N MET A 62 -10.60 -7.17 1.19
CA MET A 62 -10.92 -5.91 0.50
C MET A 62 -10.41 -5.93 -0.94
N LEU A 63 -9.16 -6.34 -1.18
CA LEU A 63 -8.59 -6.38 -2.52
C LEU A 63 -9.32 -7.39 -3.40
N VAL A 64 -9.68 -8.55 -2.86
CA VAL A 64 -10.50 -9.55 -3.56
C VAL A 64 -11.85 -8.96 -3.94
N ALA A 65 -12.54 -8.27 -3.01
CA ALA A 65 -13.82 -7.62 -3.30
C ALA A 65 -13.70 -6.57 -4.41
N LEU A 66 -12.64 -5.76 -4.43
CA LEU A 66 -12.37 -4.80 -5.50
C LEU A 66 -12.10 -5.49 -6.83
N SER A 67 -11.36 -6.59 -6.83
CA SER A 67 -11.11 -7.40 -8.03
C SER A 67 -12.39 -8.01 -8.59
N GLU A 68 -13.29 -8.51 -7.73
CA GLU A 68 -14.61 -9.01 -8.12
C GLU A 68 -15.54 -7.92 -8.69
N MET A 69 -15.25 -6.65 -8.40
CA MET A 69 -15.91 -5.49 -9.00
C MET A 69 -15.24 -5.04 -10.31
N GLY A 70 -14.23 -5.77 -10.77
CA GLY A 70 -13.54 -5.53 -12.04
C GLY A 70 -12.28 -4.66 -11.94
N LEU A 71 -11.81 -4.31 -10.74
CA LEU A 71 -10.49 -3.69 -10.61
C LEU A 71 -9.42 -4.72 -10.97
N SER A 72 -8.68 -4.47 -12.03
CA SER A 72 -7.75 -5.45 -12.61
C SER A 72 -6.29 -5.02 -12.57
N ASP A 73 -6.03 -3.71 -12.55
CA ASP A 73 -4.67 -3.16 -12.56
C ASP A 73 -4.55 -1.95 -11.61
N GLY A 74 -3.32 -1.59 -11.31
CA GLY A 74 -2.98 -0.48 -10.44
C GLY A 74 -1.80 -0.81 -9.54
N ILE A 75 -1.46 0.15 -8.70
CA ILE A 75 -0.40 -0.01 -7.69
C ILE A 75 -1.01 0.16 -6.31
N ILE A 76 -0.86 -0.86 -5.48
CA ILE A 76 -1.12 -0.80 -4.05
C ILE A 76 0.07 -0.11 -3.39
N ILE A 77 -0.17 0.89 -2.56
CA ILE A 77 0.87 1.59 -1.79
C ILE A 77 0.43 1.62 -0.33
N LEU A 78 1.23 1.05 0.54
CA LEU A 78 1.00 1.09 1.98
C LEU A 78 1.84 2.16 2.66
N GLY A 79 1.25 2.80 3.66
CA GLY A 79 1.86 3.82 4.51
C GLY A 79 1.47 3.65 5.97
N GLY A 80 1.57 4.74 6.72
CA GLY A 80 1.17 4.76 8.13
C GLY A 80 2.04 3.87 9.03
N SER A 81 1.51 3.51 10.19
CA SER A 81 2.21 2.68 11.19
C SER A 81 2.42 1.24 10.72
N PHE A 82 1.63 0.78 9.75
CA PHE A 82 1.76 -0.57 9.23
C PHE A 82 3.09 -0.79 8.47
N VAL A 83 3.69 0.24 7.91
CA VAL A 83 5.05 0.20 7.30
C VAL A 83 6.11 0.68 8.28
N SER A 84 6.07 0.14 9.50
CA SER A 84 7.05 0.36 10.57
C SER A 84 7.20 -0.91 11.40
N ASN A 85 8.07 -0.91 12.40
CA ASN A 85 8.22 -2.01 13.35
C ASN A 85 7.21 -1.97 14.52
N GLU A 86 6.15 -1.15 14.44
CA GLU A 86 5.08 -1.15 15.42
C GLU A 86 4.42 -2.54 15.44
N SER A 87 4.39 -3.17 16.62
CA SER A 87 3.90 -4.55 16.77
C SER A 87 2.38 -4.65 16.60
N GLU A 88 1.66 -3.61 17.00
CA GLU A 88 0.19 -3.55 16.98
C GLU A 88 -0.31 -2.27 16.30
N PRO A 89 -0.11 -2.12 14.98
CA PRO A 89 -0.70 -1.01 14.23
C PRO A 89 -2.22 -1.08 14.29
N HIS A 90 -2.89 0.08 14.30
CA HIS A 90 -4.35 0.14 14.46
C HIS A 90 -5.11 -0.09 13.16
N ASP A 91 -4.55 0.29 12.03
CA ASP A 91 -5.14 0.23 10.70
C ASP A 91 -4.07 0.09 9.62
N ILE A 92 -4.52 -0.25 8.43
CA ILE A 92 -3.67 -0.28 7.23
C ILE A 92 -4.03 0.93 6.38
N ASP A 93 -3.17 1.94 6.36
CA ASP A 93 -3.30 3.07 5.46
C ASP A 93 -2.83 2.68 4.06
N LEU A 94 -3.72 2.73 3.07
CA LEU A 94 -3.35 2.37 1.71
C LEU A 94 -3.93 3.27 0.64
N ILE A 95 -3.16 3.41 -0.43
CA ILE A 95 -3.57 4.01 -1.69
C ILE A 95 -3.64 2.88 -2.73
N ILE A 96 -4.70 2.88 -3.53
CA ILE A 96 -4.72 2.17 -4.82
C ILE A 96 -4.68 3.23 -5.91
N ALA A 97 -3.53 3.32 -6.58
CA ALA A 97 -3.29 4.23 -7.69
C ALA A 97 -3.52 3.47 -9.00
N PHE A 98 -4.42 3.93 -9.84
CA PHE A 98 -4.81 3.26 -11.08
C PHE A 98 -5.01 4.27 -12.22
N SER A 99 -4.99 3.78 -13.47
CA SER A 99 -5.45 4.55 -14.64
C SER A 99 -6.90 4.18 -14.95
N GLY A 100 -7.80 5.15 -14.97
CA GLY A 100 -9.21 4.94 -15.31
C GLY A 100 -9.38 4.38 -16.73
N ALA A 101 -8.50 4.74 -17.65
CA ALA A 101 -8.49 4.20 -18.99
C ALA A 101 -8.22 2.69 -19.07
N GLN A 102 -7.58 2.11 -18.05
CA GLN A 102 -7.28 0.68 -17.94
C GLN A 102 -8.33 -0.10 -17.12
N GLN A 103 -9.30 0.59 -16.49
CA GLN A 103 -10.33 -0.01 -15.64
C GLN A 103 -11.69 -0.08 -16.34
N VAL A 104 -11.72 -0.54 -17.60
CA VAL A 104 -12.93 -0.59 -18.42
C VAL A 104 -14.04 -1.48 -17.83
N ASP A 105 -13.65 -2.51 -17.07
CA ASP A 105 -14.56 -3.50 -16.49
C ASP A 105 -14.96 -3.19 -15.05
N PHE A 106 -14.44 -2.10 -14.45
CA PHE A 106 -14.73 -1.76 -13.05
C PHE A 106 -16.19 -1.31 -12.90
N ASP A 107 -16.95 -2.10 -12.14
CA ASP A 107 -18.34 -1.78 -11.82
C ASP A 107 -18.45 -0.74 -10.69
N PHE A 108 -18.32 0.52 -11.08
CA PHE A 108 -18.44 1.66 -10.17
C PHE A 108 -19.81 1.72 -9.47
N GLN A 109 -20.87 1.25 -10.09
CA GLN A 109 -22.21 1.21 -9.50
C GLN A 109 -22.29 0.19 -8.36
N ARG A 110 -21.69 -0.98 -8.56
CA ARG A 110 -21.57 -2.02 -7.51
C ARG A 110 -20.72 -1.51 -6.36
N TYR A 111 -19.57 -0.87 -6.64
CA TYR A 111 -18.70 -0.27 -5.62
C TYR A 111 -19.44 0.75 -4.76
N MET A 112 -20.17 1.70 -5.37
CA MET A 112 -20.91 2.75 -4.65
C MET A 112 -22.10 2.23 -3.83
N LYS A 113 -22.66 1.06 -4.18
CA LYS A 113 -23.79 0.44 -3.48
C LYS A 113 -23.36 -0.57 -2.43
N ASP A 114 -22.11 -1.02 -2.43
CA ASP A 114 -21.62 -1.98 -1.44
C ASP A 114 -21.49 -1.31 -0.06
N PRO A 115 -22.22 -1.77 0.97
CA PRO A 115 -22.22 -1.15 2.29
C PRO A 115 -20.85 -1.14 2.95
N ARG A 116 -19.92 -1.98 2.52
CA ARG A 116 -18.55 -2.04 3.04
C ARG A 116 -17.68 -0.86 2.57
N PHE A 117 -18.02 -0.24 1.44
CA PHE A 117 -17.24 0.84 0.80
C PHE A 117 -17.89 2.23 0.87
N VAL A 118 -19.04 2.38 1.51
CA VAL A 118 -19.81 3.64 1.57
C VAL A 118 -19.00 4.82 2.13
N ASN A 119 -18.13 4.58 3.10
CA ASN A 119 -17.25 5.60 3.68
C ASN A 119 -16.07 4.95 4.40
N GLN A 120 -15.07 5.75 4.76
CA GLN A 120 -13.86 5.29 5.46
C GLN A 120 -14.16 4.54 6.77
N GLY A 121 -15.17 4.97 7.52
CA GLY A 121 -15.54 4.28 8.76
C GLY A 121 -16.09 2.87 8.54
N GLN A 122 -16.79 2.62 7.45
CA GLN A 122 -17.27 1.28 7.08
C GLN A 122 -16.12 0.43 6.50
N ILE A 123 -15.26 1.00 5.70
CA ILE A 123 -14.04 0.33 5.22
C ILE A 123 -13.18 -0.11 6.41
N GLY A 124 -12.94 0.78 7.37
CA GLY A 124 -12.19 0.47 8.58
C GLY A 124 -12.81 -0.66 9.39
N LYS A 125 -14.14 -0.65 9.58
CA LYS A 125 -14.87 -1.72 10.32
C LYS A 125 -14.86 -3.05 9.59
N SER A 126 -14.95 -3.04 8.26
CA SER A 126 -15.06 -4.26 7.44
C SER A 126 -13.70 -4.90 7.16
N PHE A 127 -12.64 -4.09 7.07
CA PHE A 127 -11.36 -4.53 6.52
C PHE A 127 -10.14 -4.11 7.33
N ASN A 128 -10.29 -3.36 8.41
CA ASN A 128 -9.18 -2.73 9.17
C ASN A 128 -8.27 -1.83 8.31
N CYS A 129 -8.85 -1.20 7.29
CA CYS A 129 -8.12 -0.42 6.30
C CYS A 129 -8.67 1.01 6.17
N ASN A 130 -7.79 1.95 5.88
CA ASN A 130 -8.11 3.27 5.36
C ASN A 130 -7.74 3.30 3.87
N LEU A 131 -8.73 3.19 2.99
CA LEU A 131 -8.53 3.07 1.54
C LEU A 131 -8.65 4.43 0.85
N PHE A 132 -7.65 4.78 0.05
CA PHE A 132 -7.66 5.93 -0.86
C PHE A 132 -7.49 5.45 -2.29
N THR A 133 -8.54 5.53 -3.10
CA THR A 133 -8.49 5.22 -4.53
C THR A 133 -8.17 6.48 -5.33
N ILE A 134 -7.15 6.45 -6.16
CA ILE A 134 -6.67 7.60 -6.92
C ILE A 134 -6.57 7.23 -8.40
N ASN A 135 -7.40 7.87 -9.22
CA ASN A 135 -7.19 7.84 -10.66
C ASN A 135 -6.03 8.76 -11.02
N CYS A 136 -4.99 8.20 -11.63
CA CYS A 136 -3.74 8.89 -11.97
C CYS A 136 -3.74 9.48 -13.38
N ASP A 137 -4.87 9.46 -14.08
CA ASP A 137 -4.94 10.01 -15.42
C ASP A 137 -4.79 11.54 -15.39
N GLY A 138 -3.90 12.03 -16.25
CA GLY A 138 -3.64 13.45 -16.37
C GLY A 138 -2.88 14.08 -15.20
N LEU A 139 -2.66 15.39 -15.29
CA LEU A 139 -1.87 16.14 -14.32
C LEU A 139 -2.52 16.21 -12.94
N GLU A 140 -3.84 16.35 -12.89
CA GLU A 140 -4.58 16.47 -11.63
C GLU A 140 -4.45 15.18 -10.79
N GLY A 141 -4.66 14.01 -11.41
CA GLY A 141 -4.49 12.72 -10.75
C GLY A 141 -3.07 12.51 -10.24
N ALA A 142 -2.07 12.86 -11.05
CA ALA A 142 -0.67 12.78 -10.63
C ALA A 142 -0.36 13.69 -9.43
N LEU A 143 -0.90 14.90 -9.37
CA LEU A 143 -0.74 15.82 -8.25
C LEU A 143 -1.42 15.30 -6.97
N VAL A 144 -2.62 14.73 -7.10
CA VAL A 144 -3.33 14.10 -5.98
C VAL A 144 -2.53 12.93 -5.43
N LEU A 145 -2.01 12.06 -6.29
CA LEU A 145 -1.14 10.94 -5.88
C LEU A 145 0.11 11.45 -5.16
N ALA A 146 0.82 12.42 -5.72
CA ALA A 146 2.01 12.99 -5.11
C ALA A 146 1.74 13.56 -3.71
N LYS A 147 0.61 14.25 -3.52
CA LYS A 147 0.18 14.76 -2.21
C LYS A 147 -0.01 13.64 -1.19
N TRP A 148 -0.69 12.56 -1.57
CA TRP A 148 -0.96 11.45 -0.66
C TRP A 148 0.30 10.63 -0.35
N VAL A 149 1.15 10.38 -1.35
CA VAL A 149 2.46 9.74 -1.15
C VAL A 149 3.30 10.55 -0.17
N THR A 150 3.41 11.87 -0.36
CA THR A 150 4.11 12.77 0.56
C THR A 150 3.53 12.70 1.98
N ARG A 151 2.20 12.68 2.12
CA ARG A 151 1.53 12.59 3.43
C ARG A 151 1.84 11.26 4.13
N PHE A 152 1.86 10.16 3.40
CA PHE A 152 2.14 8.83 3.96
C PHE A 152 3.62 8.66 4.33
N THR A 153 4.50 9.31 3.60
CA THR A 153 5.94 9.31 3.87
C THR A 153 6.30 10.04 5.16
N TYR A 154 5.48 11.00 5.61
CA TYR A 154 5.77 11.80 6.79
C TYR A 154 5.19 11.20 8.06
N ASP A 155 6.05 10.85 9.02
CA ASP A 155 5.64 10.42 10.36
C ASP A 155 5.45 11.64 11.27
N LYS A 156 4.21 11.92 11.60
CA LYS A 156 3.84 13.07 12.44
C LYS A 156 4.32 12.96 13.88
N LYS A 157 4.51 11.73 14.40
CA LYS A 157 4.93 11.51 15.79
C LYS A 157 6.41 11.82 15.98
N THR A 158 7.21 11.45 14.99
CA THR A 158 8.68 11.57 15.07
C THR A 158 9.23 12.73 14.25
N GLY A 159 8.45 13.32 13.35
CA GLY A 159 8.91 14.34 12.42
C GLY A 159 9.86 13.83 11.34
N THR A 160 9.96 12.51 11.16
CA THR A 160 10.87 11.88 10.21
C THR A 160 10.14 11.33 8.99
N MET A 161 10.88 11.01 7.96
CA MET A 161 10.35 10.34 6.78
C MET A 161 10.45 8.82 6.92
N ARG A 162 9.53 8.10 6.30
CA ARG A 162 9.50 6.63 6.20
C ARG A 162 9.42 6.21 4.73
N GLY A 163 9.97 5.04 4.41
CA GLY A 163 9.75 4.41 3.12
C GLY A 163 8.32 3.86 3.02
N LEU A 164 7.73 3.97 1.84
CA LEU A 164 6.47 3.32 1.53
C LEU A 164 6.75 2.04 0.76
N VAL A 165 5.89 1.04 0.93
CA VAL A 165 5.97 -0.20 0.16
C VAL A 165 4.74 -0.35 -0.72
N GLY A 166 4.92 -0.96 -1.87
CA GLY A 166 3.83 -1.20 -2.80
C GLY A 166 3.96 -2.53 -3.52
N CYS A 167 2.87 -2.91 -4.18
CA CYS A 167 2.80 -4.09 -5.02
C CYS A 167 1.85 -3.81 -6.19
N ARG A 168 2.06 -4.47 -7.34
CA ARG A 168 1.11 -4.39 -8.45
C ARG A 168 -0.18 -5.13 -8.10
N PHE A 169 -1.32 -4.46 -8.26
CA PHE A 169 -2.63 -5.01 -7.88
C PHE A 169 -2.92 -6.35 -8.58
N GLY A 170 -2.77 -6.42 -9.90
CA GLY A 170 -3.06 -7.64 -10.66
C GLY A 170 -2.14 -8.81 -10.29
N GLU A 171 -0.83 -8.56 -10.07
CA GLU A 171 0.12 -9.58 -9.62
C GLU A 171 -0.25 -10.08 -8.21
N TYR A 172 -0.64 -9.16 -7.31
CA TYR A 172 -1.06 -9.50 -5.97
C TYR A 172 -2.29 -10.40 -5.94
N ILE A 173 -3.35 -10.03 -6.68
CA ILE A 173 -4.58 -10.84 -6.76
C ILE A 173 -4.31 -12.22 -7.33
N THR A 174 -3.49 -12.33 -8.38
CA THR A 174 -3.10 -13.61 -8.95
C THR A 174 -2.42 -14.50 -7.92
N SER A 175 -1.56 -13.95 -7.07
CA SER A 175 -0.88 -14.71 -6.01
C SER A 175 -1.81 -15.18 -4.89
N CYS A 176 -2.95 -14.49 -4.67
CA CYS A 176 -3.96 -14.90 -3.67
C CYS A 176 -4.85 -16.05 -4.15
N THR A 177 -4.93 -16.28 -5.46
CA THR A 177 -5.83 -17.26 -6.09
C THR A 177 -5.11 -18.52 -6.57
N SER A 178 -3.79 -18.56 -6.47
CA SER A 178 -2.92 -19.69 -6.82
C SER A 178 -2.68 -20.61 -5.63
#